data_82c9bf0408b049c672cd03a677e1a07e
#
_entry.id   82c9bf0408b049c672cd03a677e1a07e
#
_cell.length_a   1.000
_cell.length_b   1.000
_cell.length_c   1.000
_cell.angle_alpha   90.00
_cell.angle_beta   90.00
_cell.angle_gamma   90.00
#
_symmetry.space_group_name_H-M   'P 1'
#
loop_
_entity.id
_entity.type
_entity.pdbx_description
1 polymer ?
#
loop_
_entity_poly.entity_id
_entity_poly.type
_entity_poly.pdbx_seq_one_letter_code
_entity_poly.pdbx_strand_id
1 'polypeptide(L)'
;VISARLDIRPIPFATKIPQIVMFLCLCLTLLVPVAEAQKSAAATSQATYQKGIAALQRGDLATARAAFEKVVRAVPNSPEGHNSLGWVLFAQGHPDEAVTEYRTAIKLKPAFSQARINLANALSRQGKNEDAIAEARAAVHAAPNSSEAHKTLGRVLSLSGNLSDAGAELQRAIELDPARADLHDDLGSILVQEGKIDEAAPHFLEALKLQPKSPTILLHLGVVRWEQKSLDDAAKLLLESSQIAPQNAQAHYYLGRVLEDQGKRTEAIDELKRAVELQRDFADGYRALGLASQRTGDANGAIAAFRRVVELQPDNPDARNNLGLALVQSGDAANAVVEFQTALRLQPGDSGYRGNLGVAYLQRADFDAAITELRAAIETSPQDATLHYNLGLALKLKDLLADAVPELEKAAQLDPQQADIRYTLGVTLWQMGEFDKATKELQAALQVKPDYAEAYYTLGTVYKQQNKLTEAASALRDAIRLQPDFAGAHTTLAAVLRQLGDDQGAAREAAAGLQISKEKTALQAAAFNTNSGIRMLTAGDTQGAIAQFRSAIQLAPSYAPGHYQLGLALLRQGSKDEARAEFDKALALDSSLKPPQK
;
A
#
# COMPACT_ATOMS: atom_id res chain seq x y z
N VAL A 1 4.42 -14.88 2.70
CA VAL A 1 4.12 -14.93 4.15
C VAL A 1 4.31 -13.51 4.65
N ILE A 2 3.24 -12.73 4.62
CA ILE A 2 3.23 -11.36 5.11
C ILE A 2 3.04 -11.46 6.62
N SER A 3 4.13 -11.48 7.38
CA SER A 3 4.07 -11.03 8.76
C SER A 3 4.01 -9.51 8.72
N ALA A 4 2.82 -8.96 8.52
CA ALA A 4 2.57 -7.58 8.85
C ALA A 4 2.76 -7.47 10.37
N ARG A 5 3.99 -7.18 10.80
CA ARG A 5 4.19 -6.65 12.15
C ARG A 5 3.35 -5.39 12.18
N LEU A 6 2.27 -5.44 12.96
CA LEU A 6 1.60 -4.21 13.38
C LEU A 6 2.71 -3.33 13.95
N ASP A 7 3.14 -2.35 13.19
CA ASP A 7 4.01 -1.29 13.68
C ASP A 7 3.13 -0.38 14.54
N ILE A 8 2.71 -0.94 15.69
CA ILE A 8 2.09 -0.16 16.75
C ILE A 8 3.24 0.64 17.34
N ARG A 9 3.64 1.68 16.60
CA ARG A 9 4.53 2.68 17.16
C ARG A 9 3.87 3.20 18.44
N PRO A 10 4.64 3.39 19.50
CA PRO A 10 4.09 4.00 20.71
C PRO A 10 3.40 5.28 20.29
N ILE A 11 2.10 5.34 20.54
CA ILE A 11 1.24 6.47 20.24
C ILE A 11 1.94 7.71 20.79
N PRO A 12 2.21 8.75 19.98
CA PRO A 12 2.68 9.99 20.52
C PRO A 12 1.67 10.37 21.59
N PHE A 13 2.16 10.61 22.80
CA PHE A 13 1.36 11.04 23.94
C PHE A 13 0.48 12.21 23.48
N ALA A 14 -0.72 11.90 22.97
CA ALA A 14 -1.72 12.90 22.73
C ALA A 14 -2.02 13.51 24.09
N THR A 15 -1.68 14.77 24.27
CA THR A 15 -1.96 15.58 25.44
C THR A 15 -3.47 15.83 25.57
N LYS A 16 -4.23 14.77 25.79
CA LYS A 16 -5.54 14.87 26.41
C LYS A 16 -5.34 14.51 27.87
N ILE A 17 -5.42 15.54 28.73
CA ILE A 17 -5.45 15.44 30.18
C ILE A 17 -6.55 14.44 30.54
N PRO A 18 -6.24 13.23 31.02
CA PRO A 18 -7.27 12.36 31.57
C PRO A 18 -7.79 13.02 32.85
N GLN A 19 -9.07 12.96 33.07
CA GLN A 19 -9.72 13.33 34.34
C GLN A 19 -9.24 12.43 35.49
N ILE A 20 -7.99 12.54 35.92
CA ILE A 20 -7.40 11.84 37.07
C ILE A 20 -7.02 12.89 38.12
N VAL A 21 -8.01 13.58 38.65
CA VAL A 21 -7.81 14.53 39.77
C VAL A 21 -8.65 14.16 40.99
N MET A 22 -9.11 12.91 41.13
CA MET A 22 -10.04 12.60 42.21
C MET A 22 -9.49 11.67 43.31
N PHE A 23 -8.17 11.54 43.47
CA PHE A 23 -7.62 10.74 44.60
C PHE A 23 -6.38 11.37 45.25
N LEU A 24 -6.53 12.59 45.80
CA LEU A 24 -5.51 13.21 46.67
C LEU A 24 -6.12 13.97 47.85
N CYS A 25 -7.13 13.39 48.45
CA CYS A 25 -7.65 13.91 49.72
C CYS A 25 -7.90 12.76 50.64
N LEU A 26 -6.91 12.35 51.43
CA LEU A 26 -7.05 11.87 52.81
C LEU A 26 -5.69 11.44 53.34
N CYS A 27 -5.05 12.29 54.08
CA CYS A 27 -4.19 11.96 55.22
C CYS A 27 -3.53 13.25 55.75
N LEU A 28 -4.26 13.96 56.54
CA LEU A 28 -3.70 15.03 57.38
C LEU A 28 -4.38 14.96 58.75
N THR A 29 -3.75 14.25 59.68
CA THR A 29 -3.84 14.59 61.10
C THR A 29 -2.58 14.11 61.81
N LEU A 30 -1.91 15.02 62.48
CA LEU A 30 -1.29 14.98 63.81
C LEU A 30 0.15 15.57 63.91
N LEU A 31 0.20 16.66 64.67
CA LEU A 31 1.16 17.09 65.68
C LEU A 31 2.33 17.99 65.22
N VAL A 32 2.59 19.11 65.83
CA VAL A 32 2.52 19.83 67.08
C VAL A 32 3.27 21.20 66.94
N PRO A 33 3.18 22.20 67.79
CA PRO A 33 3.31 23.61 67.47
C PRO A 33 4.73 24.11 67.51
N VAL A 34 5.18 24.66 66.42
CA VAL A 34 6.28 25.63 66.43
C VAL A 34 5.79 26.88 65.71
N ALA A 35 5.72 27.95 66.45
CA ALA A 35 5.52 29.36 66.09
C ALA A 35 4.43 29.64 64.98
N GLU A 36 3.52 30.53 65.25
CA GLU A 36 2.48 31.05 64.34
C GLU A 36 2.99 31.50 62.97
N ALA A 37 4.28 31.90 62.89
CA ALA A 37 4.92 32.20 61.60
C ALA A 37 5.13 30.98 60.68
N GLN A 38 5.42 29.81 61.24
CA GLN A 38 5.54 28.57 60.45
C GLN A 38 4.14 28.04 59.99
N LYS A 39 3.10 28.24 60.80
CA LYS A 39 1.71 27.93 60.39
C LYS A 39 1.24 28.83 59.25
N SER A 40 1.61 30.10 59.24
CA SER A 40 1.29 31.04 58.16
C SER A 40 2.02 30.72 56.87
N ALA A 41 3.31 30.34 56.94
CA ALA A 41 4.10 29.95 55.77
C ALA A 41 3.61 28.60 55.18
N ALA A 42 3.26 27.61 56.01
CA ALA A 42 2.69 26.33 55.58
C ALA A 42 1.30 26.51 54.92
N ALA A 43 0.44 27.34 55.49
CA ALA A 43 -0.87 27.69 54.93
C ALA A 43 -0.74 28.39 53.58
N THR A 44 0.24 29.31 53.43
CA THR A 44 0.53 30.02 52.17
C THR A 44 1.08 29.07 51.11
N SER A 45 1.93 28.09 51.48
CA SER A 45 2.46 27.06 50.58
C SER A 45 1.36 26.12 50.15
N GLN A 46 0.48 25.69 51.03
CA GLN A 46 -0.68 24.86 50.71
C GLN A 46 -1.64 25.57 49.74
N ALA A 47 -1.95 26.84 49.96
CA ALA A 47 -2.77 27.63 49.04
C ALA A 47 -2.11 27.78 47.65
N THR A 48 -0.78 27.95 47.63
CA THR A 48 0.00 28.02 46.39
C THR A 48 0.02 26.69 45.65
N TYR A 49 0.13 25.55 46.37
CA TYR A 49 0.02 24.22 45.80
C TYR A 49 -1.36 23.99 45.16
N GLN A 50 -2.44 24.36 45.88
CA GLN A 50 -3.80 24.26 45.33
C GLN A 50 -4.00 25.14 44.09
N LYS A 51 -3.39 26.33 44.06
CA LYS A 51 -3.36 27.19 42.87
C LYS A 51 -2.67 26.49 41.69
N GLY A 52 -1.57 25.78 41.92
CA GLY A 52 -0.88 24.97 40.92
C GLY A 52 -1.76 23.84 40.39
N ILE A 53 -2.42 23.09 41.26
CA ILE A 53 -3.38 22.04 40.87
C ILE A 53 -4.54 22.61 40.06
N ALA A 54 -5.13 23.73 40.48
CA ALA A 54 -6.21 24.40 39.77
C ALA A 54 -5.77 24.90 38.37
N ALA A 55 -4.51 25.33 38.25
CA ALA A 55 -3.93 25.69 36.96
C ALA A 55 -3.75 24.47 36.05
N LEU A 56 -3.30 23.31 36.58
CA LEU A 56 -3.24 22.05 35.84
C LEU A 56 -4.62 21.62 35.33
N GLN A 57 -5.65 21.74 36.15
CA GLN A 57 -7.03 21.41 35.74
C GLN A 57 -7.52 22.25 34.55
N ARG A 58 -7.02 23.47 34.41
CA ARG A 58 -7.30 24.37 33.27
C ARG A 58 -6.34 24.23 32.10
N GLY A 59 -5.35 23.34 32.22
CA GLY A 59 -4.30 23.20 31.20
C GLY A 59 -3.25 24.32 31.18
N ASP A 60 -3.24 25.21 32.18
CA ASP A 60 -2.31 26.31 32.28
C ASP A 60 -0.99 25.85 32.94
N LEU A 61 -0.13 25.24 32.10
CA LEU A 61 1.15 24.69 32.54
C LEU A 61 2.12 25.77 33.03
N ALA A 62 2.04 27.00 32.52
CA ALA A 62 2.93 28.08 32.91
C ALA A 62 2.63 28.54 34.36
N THR A 63 1.35 28.78 34.66
CA THR A 63 0.92 29.13 36.03
C THR A 63 1.14 27.97 37.00
N ALA A 64 0.92 26.72 36.58
CA ALA A 64 1.18 25.52 37.38
C ALA A 64 2.68 25.43 37.74
N ARG A 65 3.60 25.58 36.77
CA ARG A 65 5.05 25.61 36.99
C ARG A 65 5.44 26.66 38.00
N ALA A 66 5.05 27.93 37.78
CA ALA A 66 5.38 29.03 38.68
C ALA A 66 4.86 28.77 40.10
N ALA A 67 3.68 28.18 40.26
CA ALA A 67 3.13 27.82 41.56
C ALA A 67 3.94 26.72 42.24
N PHE A 68 4.27 25.62 41.56
CA PHE A 68 5.04 24.51 42.15
C PHE A 68 6.49 24.88 42.41
N GLU A 69 7.14 25.67 41.55
CA GLU A 69 8.47 26.24 41.86
C GLU A 69 8.46 27.09 43.12
N LYS A 70 7.40 27.86 43.34
CA LYS A 70 7.25 28.64 44.59
C LYS A 70 7.05 27.73 45.81
N VAL A 71 6.27 26.62 45.65
CA VAL A 71 6.09 25.60 46.70
C VAL A 71 7.41 24.94 47.05
N VAL A 72 8.18 24.47 46.09
CA VAL A 72 9.47 23.78 46.29
C VAL A 72 10.50 24.73 46.92
N ARG A 73 10.52 26.02 46.54
CA ARG A 73 11.37 27.02 47.18
C ARG A 73 10.98 27.28 48.61
N ALA A 74 9.69 27.33 48.92
CA ALA A 74 9.20 27.59 50.27
C ALA A 74 9.29 26.36 51.21
N VAL A 75 9.13 25.16 50.64
CA VAL A 75 9.14 23.86 51.32
C VAL A 75 10.02 22.88 50.54
N PRO A 76 11.36 22.99 50.61
CA PRO A 76 12.27 22.13 49.82
C PRO A 76 12.17 20.63 50.13
N ASN A 77 11.56 20.28 51.24
CA ASN A 77 11.36 18.88 51.66
C ASN A 77 9.93 18.39 51.37
N SER A 78 9.24 18.97 50.40
CA SER A 78 7.90 18.51 49.95
C SER A 78 8.03 17.51 48.82
N PRO A 79 7.87 16.18 49.05
CA PRO A 79 7.90 15.18 47.96
C PRO A 79 6.77 15.42 46.95
N GLU A 80 5.58 15.84 47.40
CA GLU A 80 4.44 16.15 46.54
C GLU A 80 4.72 17.38 45.67
N GLY A 81 5.39 18.41 46.23
CA GLY A 81 5.81 19.62 45.49
C GLY A 81 6.77 19.26 44.34
N HIS A 82 7.83 18.52 44.65
CA HIS A 82 8.80 18.04 43.65
C HIS A 82 8.16 17.15 42.59
N ASN A 83 7.31 16.19 42.99
CA ASN A 83 6.59 15.34 42.03
C ASN A 83 5.70 16.16 41.11
N SER A 84 4.97 17.15 41.62
CA SER A 84 4.07 17.98 40.81
C SER A 84 4.84 18.92 39.87
N LEU A 85 5.98 19.48 40.35
CA LEU A 85 6.87 20.27 39.48
C LEU A 85 7.45 19.41 38.37
N GLY A 86 7.95 18.20 38.69
CA GLY A 86 8.46 17.25 37.73
C GLY A 86 7.40 16.90 36.67
N TRP A 87 6.14 16.70 37.05
CA TRP A 87 5.06 16.43 36.11
C TRP A 87 4.85 17.60 35.13
N VAL A 88 4.83 18.84 35.61
CA VAL A 88 4.66 20.01 34.75
C VAL A 88 5.85 20.17 33.80
N LEU A 89 7.06 20.00 34.29
CA LEU A 89 8.29 20.06 33.49
C LEU A 89 8.26 19.01 32.38
N PHE A 90 7.85 17.78 32.71
CA PHE A 90 7.69 16.71 31.72
C PHE A 90 6.65 17.06 30.66
N ALA A 91 5.50 17.59 31.08
CA ALA A 91 4.43 18.02 30.17
C ALA A 91 4.86 19.19 29.25
N GLN A 92 5.78 20.04 29.69
CA GLN A 92 6.36 21.14 28.91
C GLN A 92 7.52 20.71 28.00
N GLY A 93 7.91 19.42 28.01
CA GLY A 93 9.00 18.90 27.17
C GLY A 93 10.41 19.09 27.80
N HIS A 94 10.50 19.21 29.12
CA HIS A 94 11.76 19.28 29.90
C HIS A 94 12.01 17.98 30.67
N PRO A 95 12.25 16.82 29.98
CA PRO A 95 12.34 15.51 30.65
C PRO A 95 13.53 15.39 31.63
N ASP A 96 14.66 16.02 31.37
CA ASP A 96 15.84 15.95 32.26
C ASP A 96 15.61 16.66 33.59
N GLU A 97 14.99 17.84 33.54
CA GLU A 97 14.60 18.59 34.73
C GLU A 97 13.52 17.79 35.51
N ALA A 98 12.55 17.20 34.81
CA ALA A 98 11.52 16.39 35.44
C ALA A 98 12.10 15.18 36.19
N VAL A 99 13.04 14.46 35.58
CA VAL A 99 13.74 13.32 36.20
C VAL A 99 14.44 13.75 37.49
N THR A 100 15.07 14.93 37.52
CA THR A 100 15.73 15.47 38.69
C THR A 100 14.73 15.72 39.82
N GLU A 101 13.59 16.29 39.51
CA GLU A 101 12.53 16.60 40.49
C GLU A 101 11.88 15.30 41.01
N TYR A 102 11.62 14.32 40.15
CA TYR A 102 11.09 13.01 40.58
C TYR A 102 12.08 12.26 41.49
N ARG A 103 13.38 12.26 41.17
CA ARG A 103 14.41 11.65 42.02
C ARG A 103 14.47 12.34 43.37
N THR A 104 14.30 13.66 43.43
CA THR A 104 14.23 14.39 44.67
C THR A 104 13.01 14.01 45.49
N ALA A 105 11.83 13.90 44.85
CA ALA A 105 10.61 13.44 45.50
C ALA A 105 10.79 12.02 46.11
N ILE A 106 11.41 11.10 45.37
CA ILE A 106 11.67 9.71 45.82
C ILE A 106 12.71 9.71 46.97
N LYS A 107 13.75 10.54 46.91
CA LYS A 107 14.73 10.66 47.98
C LYS A 107 14.08 11.14 49.29
N LEU A 108 13.14 12.06 49.20
CA LEU A 108 12.38 12.55 50.34
C LEU A 108 11.35 11.55 50.88
N LYS A 109 10.76 10.74 50.00
CA LYS A 109 9.74 9.73 50.33
C LYS A 109 9.96 8.46 49.49
N PRO A 110 10.82 7.52 49.97
CA PRO A 110 11.20 6.34 49.15
C PRO A 110 10.05 5.45 48.70
N ALA A 111 8.94 5.39 49.45
CA ALA A 111 7.74 4.64 49.11
C ALA A 111 6.72 5.44 48.25
N PHE A 112 7.15 6.56 47.63
CA PHE A 112 6.25 7.39 46.83
C PHE A 112 6.05 6.76 45.43
N SER A 113 5.10 5.81 45.33
CA SER A 113 4.81 5.05 44.12
C SER A 113 4.50 5.97 42.93
N GLN A 114 3.71 7.05 43.11
CA GLN A 114 3.38 7.98 42.04
C GLN A 114 4.60 8.67 41.43
N ALA A 115 5.57 9.07 42.27
CA ALA A 115 6.80 9.68 41.76
C ALA A 115 7.67 8.68 41.00
N ARG A 116 7.68 7.40 41.42
CA ARG A 116 8.34 6.31 40.67
C ARG A 116 7.67 6.00 39.34
N ILE A 117 6.34 5.97 39.29
CA ILE A 117 5.58 5.86 38.06
C ILE A 117 5.95 6.97 37.07
N ASN A 118 5.95 8.21 37.55
CA ASN A 118 6.28 9.37 36.74
C ASN A 118 7.74 9.34 36.25
N LEU A 119 8.67 8.94 37.13
CA LEU A 119 10.08 8.75 36.78
C LEU A 119 10.25 7.66 35.73
N ALA A 120 9.60 6.52 35.89
CA ALA A 120 9.65 5.42 34.93
C ALA A 120 9.15 5.86 33.54
N ASN A 121 8.04 6.60 33.48
CA ASN A 121 7.53 7.17 32.24
C ASN A 121 8.50 8.18 31.59
N ALA A 122 9.16 9.02 32.42
CA ALA A 122 10.13 9.99 31.92
C ALA A 122 11.41 9.33 31.40
N LEU A 123 11.92 8.30 32.09
CA LEU A 123 13.10 7.53 31.68
C LEU A 123 12.82 6.73 30.39
N SER A 124 11.64 6.12 30.29
CA SER A 124 11.21 5.41 29.09
C SER A 124 11.18 6.34 27.87
N ARG A 125 10.67 7.57 28.03
CA ARG A 125 10.67 8.57 26.94
C ARG A 125 12.07 9.02 26.52
N GLN A 126 13.06 8.90 27.42
CA GLN A 126 14.47 9.12 27.12
C GLN A 126 15.17 7.90 26.51
N GLY A 127 14.46 6.78 26.31
CA GLY A 127 15.03 5.51 25.83
C GLY A 127 15.84 4.74 26.88
N LYS A 128 15.82 5.17 28.16
CA LYS A 128 16.50 4.53 29.30
C LYS A 128 15.63 3.42 29.87
N ASN A 129 15.41 2.38 29.07
CA ASN A 129 14.40 1.36 29.36
C ASN A 129 14.74 0.52 30.61
N GLU A 130 16.00 0.18 30.84
CA GLU A 130 16.41 -0.59 32.03
C GLU A 130 16.14 0.16 33.33
N ASP A 131 16.51 1.45 33.38
CA ASP A 131 16.22 2.31 34.53
C ASP A 131 14.72 2.49 34.74
N ALA A 132 13.95 2.64 33.63
CA ALA A 132 12.51 2.77 33.68
C ALA A 132 11.84 1.50 34.25
N ILE A 133 12.29 0.30 33.86
CA ILE A 133 11.83 -0.98 34.43
C ILE A 133 12.15 -1.05 35.92
N ALA A 134 13.35 -0.67 36.34
CA ALA A 134 13.73 -0.69 37.74
C ALA A 134 12.82 0.19 38.61
N GLU A 135 12.54 1.41 38.14
CA GLU A 135 11.64 2.32 38.87
C GLU A 135 10.18 1.87 38.84
N ALA A 136 9.71 1.30 37.72
CA ALA A 136 8.36 0.76 37.63
C ALA A 136 8.18 -0.46 38.57
N ARG A 137 9.15 -1.37 38.65
CA ARG A 137 9.16 -2.47 39.63
C ARG A 137 9.14 -1.94 41.06
N ALA A 138 9.94 -0.90 41.35
CA ALA A 138 9.95 -0.27 42.66
C ALA A 138 8.60 0.44 42.96
N ALA A 139 7.88 0.94 41.94
CA ALA A 139 6.54 1.48 42.12
C ALA A 139 5.53 0.40 42.48
N VAL A 140 5.56 -0.76 41.79
CA VAL A 140 4.72 -1.93 42.11
C VAL A 140 5.02 -2.43 43.54
N HIS A 141 6.30 -2.55 43.91
CA HIS A 141 6.70 -2.94 45.27
C HIS A 141 6.16 -1.97 46.33
N ALA A 142 6.20 -0.64 46.06
CA ALA A 142 5.68 0.37 46.98
C ALA A 142 4.15 0.38 47.05
N ALA A 143 3.46 -0.03 45.99
CA ALA A 143 2.01 -0.04 45.93
C ALA A 143 1.50 -1.26 45.11
N PRO A 144 1.50 -2.49 45.67
CA PRO A 144 1.20 -3.72 44.96
C PRO A 144 -0.27 -3.84 44.51
N ASN A 145 -1.14 -2.99 45.00
CA ASN A 145 -2.55 -2.93 44.59
C ASN A 145 -2.85 -1.70 43.72
N SER A 146 -1.80 -1.07 43.16
CA SER A 146 -1.98 0.06 42.24
C SER A 146 -2.05 -0.43 40.79
N SER A 147 -3.23 -0.41 40.20
CA SER A 147 -3.45 -0.69 38.78
C SER A 147 -2.54 0.18 37.88
N GLU A 148 -2.30 1.45 38.24
CA GLU A 148 -1.43 2.34 37.48
C GLU A 148 0.06 1.95 37.57
N ALA A 149 0.53 1.40 38.72
CA ALA A 149 1.90 0.90 38.84
C ALA A 149 2.13 -0.34 37.95
N HIS A 150 1.21 -1.30 37.99
CA HIS A 150 1.24 -2.48 37.12
C HIS A 150 1.12 -2.12 35.64
N LYS A 151 0.24 -1.19 35.27
CA LYS A 151 0.14 -0.66 33.90
C LYS A 151 1.47 -0.06 33.44
N THR A 152 2.08 0.77 34.28
CA THR A 152 3.35 1.42 33.94
C THR A 152 4.44 0.38 33.72
N LEU A 153 4.53 -0.63 34.60
CA LEU A 153 5.51 -1.71 34.47
C LEU A 153 5.26 -2.50 33.18
N GLY A 154 4.00 -2.88 32.90
CA GLY A 154 3.63 -3.58 31.68
C GLY A 154 4.03 -2.82 30.41
N ARG A 155 3.75 -1.52 30.34
CA ARG A 155 4.12 -0.67 29.20
C ARG A 155 5.63 -0.53 29.02
N VAL A 156 6.39 -0.36 30.09
CA VAL A 156 7.86 -0.25 30.00
C VAL A 156 8.50 -1.59 29.60
N LEU A 157 7.99 -2.73 30.11
CA LEU A 157 8.41 -4.08 29.69
C LEU A 157 8.15 -4.31 28.21
N SER A 158 6.98 -3.89 27.70
CA SER A 158 6.65 -3.99 26.27
C SER A 158 7.63 -3.22 25.40
N LEU A 159 7.99 -2.01 25.75
CA LEU A 159 8.98 -1.20 25.02
C LEU A 159 10.38 -1.83 24.99
N SER A 160 10.67 -2.72 25.93
CA SER A 160 11.93 -3.48 26.01
C SER A 160 11.85 -4.86 25.35
N GLY A 161 10.70 -5.19 24.70
CA GLY A 161 10.48 -6.46 24.04
C GLY A 161 10.07 -7.62 24.97
N ASN A 162 9.92 -7.39 26.28
CA ASN A 162 9.50 -8.38 27.26
C ASN A 162 7.97 -8.51 27.27
N LEU A 163 7.39 -9.00 26.15
CA LEU A 163 5.94 -8.99 25.92
C LEU A 163 5.18 -9.88 26.91
N SER A 164 5.70 -11.07 27.24
CA SER A 164 5.06 -11.99 28.19
C SER A 164 4.90 -11.40 29.58
N ASP A 165 5.98 -10.80 30.12
CA ASP A 165 5.93 -10.14 31.44
C ASP A 165 5.03 -8.90 31.37
N ALA A 166 5.06 -8.17 30.26
CA ALA A 166 4.18 -7.01 30.05
C ALA A 166 2.69 -7.41 30.10
N GLY A 167 2.33 -8.48 29.43
CA GLY A 167 0.96 -9.04 29.45
C GLY A 167 0.53 -9.44 30.86
N ALA A 168 1.41 -10.11 31.62
CA ALA A 168 1.11 -10.50 33.00
C ALA A 168 0.83 -9.29 33.92
N GLU A 169 1.65 -8.24 33.78
CA GLU A 169 1.47 -7.01 34.58
C GLU A 169 0.19 -6.26 34.19
N LEU A 170 -0.14 -6.20 32.89
CA LEU A 170 -1.39 -5.59 32.42
C LEU A 170 -2.61 -6.41 32.85
N GLN A 171 -2.53 -7.73 32.83
CA GLN A 171 -3.58 -8.60 33.36
C GLN A 171 -3.80 -8.31 34.85
N ARG A 172 -2.72 -8.16 35.63
CA ARG A 172 -2.82 -7.78 37.04
C ARG A 172 -3.43 -6.40 37.23
N ALA A 173 -3.11 -5.44 36.35
CA ALA A 173 -3.72 -4.11 36.38
C ALA A 173 -5.25 -4.17 36.12
N ILE A 174 -5.68 -5.02 35.18
CA ILE A 174 -7.12 -5.27 34.87
C ILE A 174 -7.85 -5.90 36.06
N GLU A 175 -7.23 -6.89 36.75
CA GLU A 175 -7.82 -7.50 37.94
C GLU A 175 -8.06 -6.47 39.06
N LEU A 176 -7.18 -5.48 39.17
CA LEU A 176 -7.29 -4.41 40.17
C LEU A 176 -8.30 -3.32 39.79
N ASP A 177 -8.47 -3.06 38.48
CA ASP A 177 -9.41 -2.05 37.97
C ASP A 177 -9.97 -2.48 36.60
N PRO A 178 -10.99 -3.36 36.58
CA PRO A 178 -11.51 -3.93 35.34
C PRO A 178 -12.33 -2.95 34.49
N ALA A 179 -12.68 -1.78 35.01
CA ALA A 179 -13.49 -0.80 34.29
C ALA A 179 -12.65 0.20 33.47
N ARG A 180 -11.37 -0.05 33.31
CA ARG A 180 -10.45 0.82 32.57
C ARG A 180 -10.24 0.30 31.14
N ALA A 181 -10.82 0.98 30.16
CA ALA A 181 -10.70 0.66 28.77
C ALA A 181 -9.25 0.65 28.26
N ASP A 182 -8.41 1.54 28.77
CA ASP A 182 -7.01 1.68 28.38
C ASP A 182 -6.13 0.48 28.79
N LEU A 183 -6.50 -0.24 29.85
CA LEU A 183 -5.81 -1.48 30.25
C LEU A 183 -6.13 -2.63 29.30
N HIS A 184 -7.36 -2.76 28.90
CA HIS A 184 -7.78 -3.76 27.93
C HIS A 184 -7.19 -3.45 26.54
N ASP A 185 -7.15 -2.20 26.13
CA ASP A 185 -6.51 -1.78 24.86
C ASP A 185 -5.00 -2.06 24.87
N ASP A 186 -4.30 -1.69 25.96
CA ASP A 186 -2.88 -1.98 26.14
C ASP A 186 -2.59 -3.50 26.11
N LEU A 187 -3.38 -4.33 26.81
CA LEU A 187 -3.21 -5.79 26.81
C LEU A 187 -3.52 -6.40 25.43
N GLY A 188 -4.61 -5.98 24.80
CA GLY A 188 -4.93 -6.39 23.43
C GLY A 188 -3.79 -6.08 22.47
N SER A 189 -3.16 -4.92 22.60
CA SER A 189 -2.00 -4.52 21.78
C SER A 189 -0.77 -5.39 22.04
N ILE A 190 -0.52 -5.82 23.27
CA ILE A 190 0.55 -6.77 23.61
C ILE A 190 0.28 -8.14 22.96
N LEU A 191 -0.94 -8.64 23.09
CA LEU A 191 -1.33 -9.93 22.50
C LEU A 191 -1.18 -9.94 20.98
N VAL A 192 -1.52 -8.83 20.31
CA VAL A 192 -1.25 -8.67 18.87
C VAL A 192 0.24 -8.75 18.56
N GLN A 193 1.10 -8.08 19.34
CA GLN A 193 2.55 -8.14 19.17
C GLN A 193 3.12 -9.54 19.38
N GLU A 194 2.51 -10.36 20.27
CA GLU A 194 2.82 -11.77 20.46
C GLU A 194 2.26 -12.68 19.34
N GLY A 195 1.49 -12.15 18.40
CA GLY A 195 0.82 -12.93 17.36
C GLY A 195 -0.45 -13.66 17.82
N LYS A 196 -0.94 -13.38 19.04
CA LYS A 196 -2.14 -13.97 19.66
C LYS A 196 -3.39 -13.19 19.29
N ILE A 197 -3.69 -13.13 17.99
CA ILE A 197 -4.76 -12.27 17.43
C ILE A 197 -6.14 -12.62 18.02
N ASP A 198 -6.43 -13.92 18.18
CA ASP A 198 -7.73 -14.37 18.70
C ASP A 198 -7.92 -14.04 20.19
N GLU A 199 -6.83 -14.03 20.97
CA GLU A 199 -6.86 -13.65 22.38
C GLU A 199 -6.96 -12.11 22.54
N ALA A 200 -6.43 -11.34 21.60
CA ALA A 200 -6.51 -9.88 21.63
C ALA A 200 -7.93 -9.33 21.40
N ALA A 201 -8.72 -9.98 20.52
CA ALA A 201 -10.04 -9.50 20.14
C ALA A 201 -11.01 -9.28 21.31
N PRO A 202 -11.15 -10.20 22.28
CA PRO A 202 -12.00 -9.99 23.47
C PRO A 202 -11.63 -8.76 24.28
N HIS A 203 -10.33 -8.48 24.41
CA HIS A 203 -9.86 -7.32 25.18
C HIS A 203 -10.22 -6.01 24.46
N PHE A 204 -10.01 -5.90 23.16
CA PHE A 204 -10.43 -4.71 22.41
C PHE A 204 -11.96 -4.55 22.40
N LEU A 205 -12.73 -5.64 22.38
CA LEU A 205 -14.19 -5.58 22.50
C LEU A 205 -14.63 -5.05 23.88
N GLU A 206 -13.98 -5.49 24.97
CA GLU A 206 -14.29 -4.96 26.30
C GLU A 206 -13.85 -3.48 26.41
N ALA A 207 -12.67 -3.13 25.87
CA ALA A 207 -12.25 -1.73 25.79
C ALA A 207 -13.26 -0.87 25.02
N LEU A 208 -13.77 -1.35 23.88
CA LEU A 208 -14.77 -0.64 23.08
C LEU A 208 -16.11 -0.52 23.79
N LYS A 209 -16.53 -1.54 24.53
CA LYS A 209 -17.73 -1.50 25.37
C LYS A 209 -17.63 -0.44 26.47
N LEU A 210 -16.46 -0.30 27.09
CA LEU A 210 -16.19 0.74 28.10
C LEU A 210 -16.07 2.13 27.48
N GLN A 211 -15.52 2.26 26.27
CA GLN A 211 -15.36 3.51 25.53
C GLN A 211 -15.81 3.37 24.05
N PRO A 212 -17.12 3.39 23.77
CA PRO A 212 -17.68 3.05 22.44
C PRO A 212 -17.25 3.97 21.30
N LYS A 213 -16.81 5.19 21.59
CA LYS A 213 -16.40 6.19 20.56
C LYS A 213 -14.91 6.49 20.60
N SER A 214 -14.09 5.56 21.08
CA SER A 214 -12.65 5.73 21.03
C SER A 214 -12.12 5.39 19.64
N PRO A 215 -11.59 6.36 18.86
CA PRO A 215 -11.09 6.08 17.52
C PRO A 215 -9.86 5.15 17.56
N THR A 216 -9.09 5.17 18.63
CA THR A 216 -7.92 4.30 18.82
C THR A 216 -8.34 2.85 19.00
N ILE A 217 -9.32 2.58 19.88
CA ILE A 217 -9.81 1.21 20.13
C ILE A 217 -10.50 0.68 18.88
N LEU A 218 -11.31 1.51 18.19
CA LEU A 218 -11.92 1.14 16.91
C LEU A 218 -10.87 0.78 15.85
N LEU A 219 -9.78 1.53 15.78
CA LEU A 219 -8.65 1.24 14.88
C LEU A 219 -8.01 -0.12 15.23
N HIS A 220 -7.65 -0.34 16.50
CA HIS A 220 -7.01 -1.58 16.93
C HIS A 220 -7.90 -2.80 16.69
N LEU A 221 -9.18 -2.73 17.07
CA LEU A 221 -10.14 -3.81 16.81
C LEU A 221 -10.37 -4.02 15.31
N GLY A 222 -10.43 -2.94 14.52
CA GLY A 222 -10.57 -3.01 13.07
C GLY A 222 -9.38 -3.75 12.41
N VAL A 223 -8.17 -3.48 12.86
CA VAL A 223 -6.96 -4.20 12.40
C VAL A 223 -7.00 -5.68 12.80
N VAL A 224 -7.41 -5.99 14.04
CA VAL A 224 -7.57 -7.38 14.48
C VAL A 224 -8.61 -8.13 13.65
N ARG A 225 -9.75 -7.50 13.33
CA ARG A 225 -10.77 -8.08 12.45
C ARG A 225 -10.27 -8.31 11.03
N TRP A 226 -9.42 -7.41 10.52
CA TRP A 226 -8.76 -7.61 9.24
C TRP A 226 -7.83 -8.84 9.24
N GLU A 227 -6.98 -8.99 10.27
CA GLU A 227 -6.12 -10.17 10.43
C GLU A 227 -6.93 -11.47 10.54
N GLN A 228 -8.09 -11.42 11.20
CA GLN A 228 -9.06 -12.52 11.30
C GLN A 228 -9.83 -12.77 9.98
N LYS A 229 -9.55 -12.01 8.91
CA LYS A 229 -10.26 -12.06 7.61
C LYS A 229 -11.75 -11.69 7.66
N SER A 230 -12.20 -11.05 8.74
CA SER A 230 -13.53 -10.47 8.86
C SER A 230 -13.57 -9.08 8.22
N LEU A 231 -13.47 -9.04 6.88
CA LEU A 231 -13.25 -7.80 6.13
C LEU A 231 -14.37 -6.77 6.31
N ASP A 232 -15.63 -7.19 6.40
CA ASP A 232 -16.77 -6.29 6.55
C ASP A 232 -16.80 -5.62 7.94
N ASP A 233 -16.52 -6.38 8.99
CA ASP A 233 -16.42 -5.83 10.35
C ASP A 233 -15.23 -4.88 10.45
N ALA A 234 -14.09 -5.27 9.87
CA ALA A 234 -12.88 -4.43 9.81
C ALA A 234 -13.17 -3.09 9.12
N ALA A 235 -13.77 -3.12 7.93
CA ALA A 235 -14.11 -1.92 7.18
C ALA A 235 -15.05 -0.99 7.96
N LYS A 236 -16.07 -1.55 8.63
CA LYS A 236 -17.01 -0.78 9.45
C LYS A 236 -16.32 -0.08 10.62
N LEU A 237 -15.49 -0.80 11.38
CA LEU A 237 -14.78 -0.25 12.54
C LEU A 237 -13.74 0.82 12.13
N LEU A 238 -13.00 0.58 11.05
CA LEU A 238 -11.99 1.51 10.55
C LEU A 238 -12.63 2.76 9.94
N LEU A 239 -13.75 2.62 9.25
CA LEU A 239 -14.54 3.75 8.76
C LEU A 239 -15.06 4.61 9.93
N GLU A 240 -15.60 4.00 10.98
CA GLU A 240 -16.05 4.73 12.17
C GLU A 240 -14.87 5.44 12.85
N SER A 241 -13.70 4.77 12.96
CA SER A 241 -12.48 5.38 13.48
C SER A 241 -12.06 6.61 12.67
N SER A 242 -12.04 6.51 11.34
CA SER A 242 -11.66 7.62 10.45
C SER A 242 -12.66 8.79 10.47
N GLN A 243 -13.94 8.50 10.66
CA GLN A 243 -14.98 9.54 10.82
C GLN A 243 -14.86 10.31 12.14
N ILE A 244 -14.54 9.62 13.24
CA ILE A 244 -14.35 10.27 14.55
C ILE A 244 -13.03 11.04 14.59
N ALA A 245 -11.98 10.49 13.99
CA ALA A 245 -10.64 11.08 13.95
C ALA A 245 -10.14 11.26 12.49
N PRO A 246 -10.69 12.21 11.72
CA PRO A 246 -10.39 12.36 10.28
C PRO A 246 -8.96 12.82 9.98
N GLN A 247 -8.15 13.11 11.00
CA GLN A 247 -6.74 13.42 10.87
C GLN A 247 -5.83 12.23 11.23
N ASN A 248 -6.39 11.05 11.50
CA ASN A 248 -5.61 9.86 11.79
C ASN A 248 -5.21 9.13 10.49
N ALA A 249 -3.97 9.33 10.06
CA ALA A 249 -3.44 8.71 8.84
C ALA A 249 -3.49 7.17 8.88
N GLN A 250 -3.31 6.55 10.05
CA GLN A 250 -3.34 5.09 10.19
C GLN A 250 -4.74 4.53 9.99
N ALA A 251 -5.79 5.21 10.46
CA ALA A 251 -7.18 4.77 10.24
C ALA A 251 -7.51 4.73 8.75
N HIS A 252 -7.16 5.77 8.00
CA HIS A 252 -7.29 5.82 6.54
C HIS A 252 -6.45 4.76 5.83
N TYR A 253 -5.21 4.55 6.27
CA TYR A 253 -4.31 3.53 5.71
C TYR A 253 -4.90 2.11 5.85
N TYR A 254 -5.30 1.72 7.07
CA TYR A 254 -5.86 0.39 7.28
C TYR A 254 -7.23 0.21 6.62
N LEU A 255 -8.07 1.25 6.59
CA LEU A 255 -9.32 1.23 5.83
C LEU A 255 -9.04 0.98 4.34
N GLY A 256 -8.10 1.71 3.76
CA GLY A 256 -7.70 1.52 2.35
C GLY A 256 -7.19 0.09 2.08
N ARG A 257 -6.39 -0.49 2.99
CA ARG A 257 -5.93 -1.87 2.87
C ARG A 257 -7.06 -2.90 2.93
N VAL A 258 -8.03 -2.71 3.84
CA VAL A 258 -9.20 -3.58 3.94
C VAL A 258 -10.10 -3.46 2.71
N LEU A 259 -10.33 -2.26 2.20
CA LEU A 259 -11.09 -2.03 0.97
C LEU A 259 -10.42 -2.67 -0.25
N GLU A 260 -9.09 -2.68 -0.30
CA GLU A 260 -8.34 -3.38 -1.35
C GLU A 260 -8.60 -4.90 -1.30
N ASP A 261 -8.54 -5.50 -0.09
CA ASP A 261 -8.83 -6.93 0.11
C ASP A 261 -10.31 -7.27 -0.19
N GLN A 262 -11.23 -6.32 -0.03
CA GLN A 262 -12.62 -6.43 -0.49
C GLN A 262 -12.80 -6.25 -2.01
N GLY A 263 -11.74 -5.90 -2.75
CA GLY A 263 -11.79 -5.60 -4.18
C GLY A 263 -12.36 -4.21 -4.54
N LYS A 264 -12.63 -3.35 -3.57
CA LYS A 264 -13.14 -1.98 -3.73
C LYS A 264 -12.00 -1.01 -4.04
N ARG A 265 -11.36 -1.21 -5.21
CA ARG A 265 -10.08 -0.58 -5.57
C ARG A 265 -10.10 0.94 -5.59
N THR A 266 -11.17 1.55 -6.12
CA THR A 266 -11.27 3.02 -6.22
C THR A 266 -11.34 3.65 -4.82
N GLU A 267 -12.22 3.13 -3.97
CA GLU A 267 -12.38 3.57 -2.59
C GLU A 267 -11.08 3.38 -1.79
N ALA A 268 -10.38 2.25 -2.01
CA ALA A 268 -9.09 1.98 -1.38
C ALA A 268 -8.03 3.04 -1.73
N ILE A 269 -7.94 3.42 -3.01
CA ILE A 269 -7.00 4.46 -3.47
C ILE A 269 -7.32 5.81 -2.83
N ASP A 270 -8.58 6.18 -2.69
CA ASP A 270 -8.98 7.45 -2.09
C ASP A 270 -8.58 7.51 -0.60
N GLU A 271 -8.80 6.42 0.14
CA GLU A 271 -8.40 6.32 1.55
C GLU A 271 -6.87 6.31 1.71
N LEU A 272 -6.13 5.61 0.85
CA LEU A 272 -4.67 5.59 0.87
C LEU A 272 -4.07 6.97 0.50
N LYS A 273 -4.65 7.69 -0.46
CA LYS A 273 -4.29 9.08 -0.76
C LYS A 273 -4.47 9.96 0.47
N ARG A 274 -5.61 9.82 1.15
CA ARG A 274 -5.87 10.59 2.37
C ARG A 274 -4.85 10.29 3.46
N ALA A 275 -4.45 9.04 3.65
CA ALA A 275 -3.44 8.64 4.61
C ALA A 275 -2.09 9.34 4.36
N VAL A 276 -1.61 9.36 3.10
CA VAL A 276 -0.31 9.96 2.75
C VAL A 276 -0.36 11.50 2.69
N GLU A 277 -1.50 12.11 2.46
CA GLU A 277 -1.71 13.55 2.60
C GLU A 277 -1.57 14.01 4.06
N LEU A 278 -2.12 13.21 4.98
CA LEU A 278 -2.09 13.48 6.42
C LEU A 278 -0.69 13.25 7.01
N GLN A 279 0.02 12.23 6.53
CA GLN A 279 1.36 11.89 6.98
C GLN A 279 2.31 11.76 5.77
N ARG A 280 3.06 12.82 5.47
CA ARG A 280 3.92 12.92 4.27
C ARG A 280 5.19 12.05 4.32
N ASP A 281 5.55 11.53 5.47
CA ASP A 281 6.67 10.60 5.68
C ASP A 281 6.24 9.14 5.85
N PHE A 282 4.99 8.82 5.48
CA PHE A 282 4.39 7.51 5.63
C PHE A 282 4.77 6.57 4.47
N ALA A 283 5.97 6.01 4.50
CA ALA A 283 6.49 5.14 3.43
C ALA A 283 5.57 3.94 3.14
N ASP A 284 5.01 3.27 4.16
CA ASP A 284 4.08 2.15 3.97
C ASP A 284 2.76 2.58 3.31
N GLY A 285 2.28 3.77 3.63
CA GLY A 285 1.11 4.36 2.98
C GLY A 285 1.35 4.59 1.48
N TYR A 286 2.49 5.19 1.13
CA TYR A 286 2.87 5.37 -0.29
C TYR A 286 3.09 4.04 -1.00
N ARG A 287 3.70 3.05 -0.35
CA ARG A 287 3.88 1.71 -0.91
C ARG A 287 2.53 1.05 -1.21
N ALA A 288 1.58 1.11 -0.28
CA ALA A 288 0.24 0.58 -0.48
C ALA A 288 -0.50 1.32 -1.62
N LEU A 289 -0.42 2.65 -1.66
CA LEU A 289 -1.00 3.47 -2.73
C LEU A 289 -0.40 3.10 -4.09
N GLY A 290 0.92 2.92 -4.18
CA GLY A 290 1.60 2.51 -5.41
C GLY A 290 1.12 1.15 -5.92
N LEU A 291 1.02 0.16 -5.03
CA LEU A 291 0.51 -1.17 -5.37
C LEU A 291 -0.96 -1.14 -5.81
N ALA A 292 -1.81 -0.39 -5.13
CA ALA A 292 -3.22 -0.24 -5.50
C ALA A 292 -3.38 0.45 -6.86
N SER A 293 -2.61 1.53 -7.12
CA SER A 293 -2.58 2.23 -8.42
C SER A 293 -2.11 1.30 -9.54
N GLN A 294 -1.08 0.49 -9.30
CA GLN A 294 -0.55 -0.47 -10.27
C GLN A 294 -1.60 -1.53 -10.65
N ARG A 295 -2.35 -2.04 -9.69
CA ARG A 295 -3.43 -3.03 -9.92
C ARG A 295 -4.63 -2.46 -10.68
N THR A 296 -4.85 -1.16 -10.64
CA THR A 296 -5.88 -0.46 -11.42
C THR A 296 -5.40 0.01 -12.80
N GLY A 297 -4.12 -0.22 -13.12
CA GLY A 297 -3.51 0.24 -14.37
C GLY A 297 -3.10 1.73 -14.37
N ASP A 298 -3.22 2.43 -13.23
CA ASP A 298 -2.71 3.80 -13.08
C ASP A 298 -1.19 3.77 -12.87
N ALA A 299 -0.46 3.57 -13.96
CA ALA A 299 1.00 3.53 -13.93
C ALA A 299 1.61 4.85 -13.43
N ASN A 300 1.02 5.99 -13.76
CA ASN A 300 1.52 7.30 -13.33
C ASN A 300 1.35 7.49 -11.82
N GLY A 301 0.20 7.13 -11.28
CA GLY A 301 -0.05 7.14 -9.83
C GLY A 301 0.90 6.20 -9.09
N ALA A 302 1.12 5.00 -9.62
CA ALA A 302 2.06 4.03 -9.06
C ALA A 302 3.49 4.59 -9.03
N ILE A 303 3.98 5.15 -10.15
CA ILE A 303 5.31 5.76 -10.24
C ILE A 303 5.46 6.90 -9.23
N ALA A 304 4.48 7.79 -9.13
CA ALA A 304 4.53 8.91 -8.20
C ALA A 304 4.64 8.42 -6.74
N ALA A 305 3.83 7.44 -6.37
CA ALA A 305 3.83 6.86 -5.03
C ALA A 305 5.16 6.13 -4.72
N PHE A 306 5.64 5.26 -5.62
CA PHE A 306 6.91 4.55 -5.39
C PHE A 306 8.13 5.46 -5.40
N ARG A 307 8.16 6.54 -6.20
CA ARG A 307 9.22 7.56 -6.10
C ARG A 307 9.27 8.15 -4.70
N ARG A 308 8.12 8.41 -4.09
CA ARG A 308 8.08 8.91 -2.73
C ARG A 308 8.60 7.90 -1.71
N VAL A 309 8.32 6.58 -1.91
CA VAL A 309 8.93 5.53 -1.06
C VAL A 309 10.45 5.55 -1.19
N VAL A 310 10.98 5.64 -2.42
CA VAL A 310 12.43 5.70 -2.68
C VAL A 310 13.08 6.94 -2.05
N GLU A 311 12.41 8.10 -2.05
CA GLU A 311 12.89 9.30 -1.37
C GLU A 311 12.95 9.13 0.14
N LEU A 312 11.96 8.47 0.75
CA LEU A 312 11.88 8.23 2.18
C LEU A 312 12.82 7.10 2.64
N GLN A 313 13.08 6.13 1.76
CA GLN A 313 13.87 4.93 2.04
C GLN A 313 14.86 4.68 0.89
N PRO A 314 15.89 5.50 0.70
CA PRO A 314 16.79 5.44 -0.47
C PRO A 314 17.58 4.13 -0.57
N ASP A 315 17.84 3.47 0.55
CA ASP A 315 18.60 2.22 0.65
C ASP A 315 17.69 0.97 0.70
N ASN A 316 16.39 1.12 0.39
CA ASN A 316 15.45 0.01 0.33
C ASN A 316 15.42 -0.58 -1.10
N PRO A 317 15.95 -1.80 -1.34
CA PRO A 317 15.98 -2.39 -2.67
C PRO A 317 14.59 -2.73 -3.21
N ASP A 318 13.64 -3.13 -2.34
CA ASP A 318 12.25 -3.40 -2.74
C ASP A 318 11.54 -2.15 -3.24
N ALA A 319 11.82 -0.98 -2.63
CA ALA A 319 11.26 0.28 -3.08
C ALA A 319 11.72 0.62 -4.51
N ARG A 320 13.02 0.41 -4.79
CA ARG A 320 13.61 0.57 -6.13
C ARG A 320 13.01 -0.40 -7.13
N ASN A 321 12.88 -1.66 -6.74
CA ASN A 321 12.28 -2.69 -7.59
C ASN A 321 10.82 -2.37 -7.93
N ASN A 322 10.01 -1.96 -6.96
CA ASN A 322 8.61 -1.60 -7.20
C ASN A 322 8.47 -0.37 -8.13
N LEU A 323 9.35 0.62 -7.99
CA LEU A 323 9.42 1.74 -8.92
C LEU A 323 9.79 1.27 -10.33
N GLY A 324 10.79 0.39 -10.44
CA GLY A 324 11.19 -0.21 -11.72
C GLY A 324 10.04 -0.96 -12.41
N LEU A 325 9.28 -1.76 -11.67
CA LEU A 325 8.11 -2.48 -12.20
C LEU A 325 7.02 -1.52 -12.70
N ALA A 326 6.74 -0.43 -11.97
CA ALA A 326 5.78 0.58 -12.42
C ALA A 326 6.27 1.32 -13.69
N LEU A 327 7.57 1.57 -13.79
CA LEU A 327 8.19 2.16 -14.98
C LEU A 327 8.12 1.22 -16.20
N VAL A 328 8.36 -0.09 -16.02
CA VAL A 328 8.15 -1.10 -17.08
C VAL A 328 6.69 -1.09 -17.55
N GLN A 329 5.74 -1.05 -16.63
CA GLN A 329 4.32 -1.02 -16.95
C GLN A 329 3.91 0.24 -17.72
N SER A 330 4.56 1.38 -17.45
CA SER A 330 4.33 2.63 -18.20
C SER A 330 5.04 2.71 -19.55
N GLY A 331 5.90 1.73 -19.87
CA GLY A 331 6.73 1.73 -21.08
C GLY A 331 8.08 2.47 -20.93
N ASP A 332 8.39 2.98 -19.74
CA ASP A 332 9.67 3.67 -19.46
C ASP A 332 10.75 2.67 -19.01
N ALA A 333 11.07 1.74 -19.90
CA ALA A 333 12.07 0.72 -19.63
C ALA A 333 13.50 1.30 -19.39
N ALA A 334 13.79 2.50 -19.90
CA ALA A 334 15.09 3.12 -19.72
C ALA A 334 15.34 3.49 -18.24
N ASN A 335 14.37 4.14 -17.61
CA ASN A 335 14.44 4.48 -16.19
C ASN A 335 14.25 3.22 -15.29
N ALA A 336 13.46 2.24 -15.73
CA ALA A 336 13.32 0.98 -15.02
C ALA A 336 14.65 0.25 -14.85
N VAL A 337 15.48 0.20 -15.90
CA VAL A 337 16.84 -0.39 -15.83
C VAL A 337 17.68 0.27 -14.73
N VAL A 338 17.64 1.59 -14.59
CA VAL A 338 18.40 2.33 -13.57
C VAL A 338 17.96 1.93 -12.17
N GLU A 339 16.65 1.80 -11.95
CA GLU A 339 16.10 1.44 -10.64
C GLU A 339 16.43 -0.02 -10.28
N PHE A 340 16.28 -0.98 -11.22
CA PHE A 340 16.66 -2.38 -10.98
C PHE A 340 18.17 -2.56 -10.76
N GLN A 341 19.02 -1.87 -11.52
CA GLN A 341 20.46 -1.87 -11.27
C GLN A 341 20.80 -1.33 -9.89
N THR A 342 20.05 -0.32 -9.42
CA THR A 342 20.25 0.23 -8.08
C THR A 342 19.78 -0.77 -7.01
N ALA A 343 18.63 -1.45 -7.20
CA ALA A 343 18.18 -2.52 -6.32
C ALA A 343 19.22 -3.65 -6.21
N LEU A 344 19.81 -4.06 -7.34
CA LEU A 344 20.87 -5.07 -7.38
C LEU A 344 22.18 -4.63 -6.71
N ARG A 345 22.53 -3.34 -6.75
CA ARG A 345 23.68 -2.84 -5.98
C ARG A 345 23.45 -2.92 -4.47
N LEU A 346 22.21 -2.72 -4.03
CA LEU A 346 21.82 -2.83 -2.63
C LEU A 346 21.70 -4.31 -2.19
N GLN A 347 21.24 -5.19 -3.08
CA GLN A 347 21.08 -6.63 -2.83
C GLN A 347 21.53 -7.45 -4.06
N PRO A 348 22.83 -7.73 -4.23
CA PRO A 348 23.39 -8.31 -5.45
C PRO A 348 22.95 -9.74 -5.79
N GLY A 349 22.49 -10.50 -4.80
CA GLY A 349 22.12 -11.91 -4.96
C GLY A 349 20.67 -12.16 -5.32
N ASP A 350 19.84 -11.14 -5.47
CA ASP A 350 18.41 -11.31 -5.71
C ASP A 350 18.11 -11.66 -7.17
N SER A 351 17.60 -12.88 -7.40
CA SER A 351 17.23 -13.35 -8.74
C SER A 351 15.99 -12.66 -9.30
N GLY A 352 15.08 -12.20 -8.45
CA GLY A 352 13.88 -11.47 -8.86
C GLY A 352 14.24 -10.10 -9.46
N TYR A 353 15.13 -9.35 -8.80
CA TYR A 353 15.59 -8.07 -9.34
C TYR A 353 16.37 -8.24 -10.64
N ARG A 354 17.19 -9.31 -10.76
CA ARG A 354 17.86 -9.65 -12.03
C ARG A 354 16.86 -10.01 -13.12
N GLY A 355 15.88 -10.83 -12.80
CA GLY A 355 14.81 -11.20 -13.74
C GLY A 355 14.06 -9.97 -14.24
N ASN A 356 13.70 -9.05 -13.33
CA ASN A 356 13.01 -7.80 -13.69
C ASN A 356 13.89 -6.88 -14.54
N LEU A 357 15.20 -6.82 -14.26
CA LEU A 357 16.17 -6.11 -15.10
C LEU A 357 16.24 -6.72 -16.50
N GLY A 358 16.26 -8.06 -16.60
CA GLY A 358 16.19 -8.77 -17.87
C GLY A 358 14.93 -8.43 -18.68
N VAL A 359 13.76 -8.36 -18.03
CA VAL A 359 12.50 -7.94 -18.66
C VAL A 359 12.56 -6.48 -19.14
N ALA A 360 13.15 -5.58 -18.35
CA ALA A 360 13.32 -4.19 -18.76
C ALA A 360 14.25 -4.07 -20.00
N TYR A 361 15.31 -4.86 -20.08
CA TYR A 361 16.16 -4.93 -21.28
C TYR A 361 15.41 -5.53 -22.49
N LEU A 362 14.57 -6.55 -22.30
CA LEU A 362 13.70 -7.07 -23.36
C LEU A 362 12.79 -5.99 -23.94
N GLN A 363 12.18 -5.19 -23.09
CA GLN A 363 11.31 -4.08 -23.52
C GLN A 363 12.07 -3.00 -24.31
N ARG A 364 13.37 -2.81 -24.01
CA ARG A 364 14.27 -1.95 -24.76
C ARG A 364 14.83 -2.56 -26.04
N ALA A 365 14.49 -3.81 -26.34
CA ALA A 365 15.08 -4.62 -27.38
C ALA A 365 16.63 -4.80 -27.25
N ASP A 366 17.15 -4.70 -26.04
CA ASP A 366 18.55 -4.98 -25.70
C ASP A 366 18.67 -6.45 -25.28
N PHE A 367 18.59 -7.32 -26.30
CA PHE A 367 18.49 -8.77 -26.08
C PHE A 367 19.75 -9.37 -25.46
N ASP A 368 20.93 -8.82 -25.76
CA ASP A 368 22.20 -9.31 -25.21
C ASP A 368 22.29 -9.07 -23.70
N ALA A 369 21.93 -7.87 -23.26
CA ALA A 369 21.87 -7.54 -21.85
C ALA A 369 20.78 -8.38 -21.13
N ALA A 370 19.60 -8.55 -21.75
CA ALA A 370 18.53 -9.39 -21.20
C ALA A 370 18.99 -10.84 -20.98
N ILE A 371 19.64 -11.46 -22.00
CA ILE A 371 20.17 -12.83 -21.93
C ILE A 371 21.20 -12.96 -20.80
N THR A 372 22.09 -11.98 -20.66
CA THR A 372 23.13 -11.97 -19.64
C THR A 372 22.53 -11.97 -18.23
N GLU A 373 21.61 -11.04 -17.97
CA GLU A 373 20.99 -10.93 -16.63
C GLU A 373 20.08 -12.12 -16.32
N LEU A 374 19.31 -12.61 -17.30
CA LEU A 374 18.41 -13.75 -17.10
C LEU A 374 19.21 -15.05 -16.85
N ARG A 375 20.32 -15.30 -17.53
CA ARG A 375 21.20 -16.44 -17.24
C ARG A 375 21.75 -16.35 -15.81
N ALA A 376 22.24 -15.19 -15.40
CA ALA A 376 22.72 -14.99 -14.03
C ALA A 376 21.60 -15.14 -12.97
N ALA A 377 20.37 -14.79 -13.29
CA ALA A 377 19.22 -15.02 -12.41
C ALA A 377 18.90 -16.52 -12.27
N ILE A 378 18.96 -17.28 -13.38
CA ILE A 378 18.73 -18.73 -13.41
C ILE A 378 19.80 -19.50 -12.61
N GLU A 379 21.06 -19.05 -12.61
CA GLU A 379 22.11 -19.66 -11.78
C GLU A 379 21.74 -19.65 -10.30
N THR A 380 21.05 -18.61 -9.83
CA THR A 380 20.59 -18.48 -8.44
C THR A 380 19.25 -19.17 -8.19
N SER A 381 18.35 -19.18 -9.20
CA SER A 381 17.00 -19.73 -9.10
C SER A 381 16.63 -20.64 -10.28
N PRO A 382 17.27 -21.85 -10.38
CA PRO A 382 17.14 -22.72 -11.56
C PRO A 382 15.79 -23.42 -11.69
N GLN A 383 14.87 -23.22 -10.76
CA GLN A 383 13.51 -23.79 -10.80
C GLN A 383 12.43 -22.72 -11.00
N ASP A 384 12.81 -21.50 -11.38
CA ASP A 384 11.87 -20.44 -11.70
C ASP A 384 11.46 -20.49 -13.18
N ALA A 385 10.21 -20.90 -13.43
CA ALA A 385 9.65 -21.01 -14.78
C ALA A 385 9.65 -19.65 -15.53
N THR A 386 9.45 -18.55 -14.80
CA THR A 386 9.37 -17.21 -15.40
C THR A 386 10.73 -16.77 -15.93
N LEU A 387 11.82 -17.07 -15.22
CA LEU A 387 13.17 -16.75 -15.68
C LEU A 387 13.54 -17.52 -16.95
N HIS A 388 13.26 -18.83 -16.98
CA HIS A 388 13.47 -19.67 -18.17
C HIS A 388 12.62 -19.18 -19.35
N TYR A 389 11.34 -18.84 -19.13
CA TYR A 389 10.47 -18.28 -20.16
C TYR A 389 11.02 -16.98 -20.73
N ASN A 390 11.42 -16.04 -19.87
CA ASN A 390 11.96 -14.75 -20.29
C ASN A 390 13.31 -14.92 -21.05
N LEU A 391 14.16 -15.85 -20.62
CA LEU A 391 15.39 -16.17 -21.34
C LEU A 391 15.08 -16.78 -22.72
N GLY A 392 14.17 -17.75 -22.79
CA GLY A 392 13.73 -18.31 -24.05
C GLY A 392 13.14 -17.26 -24.99
N LEU A 393 12.33 -16.33 -24.45
CA LEU A 393 11.79 -15.21 -25.23
C LEU A 393 12.89 -14.27 -25.73
N ALA A 394 13.88 -13.91 -24.89
CA ALA A 394 15.03 -13.09 -25.29
C ALA A 394 15.84 -13.73 -26.40
N LEU A 395 16.13 -15.03 -26.27
CA LEU A 395 16.85 -15.81 -27.29
C LEU A 395 16.05 -15.89 -28.59
N LYS A 396 14.74 -16.14 -28.52
CA LYS A 396 13.85 -16.15 -29.69
C LYS A 396 13.83 -14.80 -30.41
N LEU A 397 13.72 -13.69 -29.66
CA LEU A 397 13.69 -12.35 -30.24
C LEU A 397 15.04 -11.96 -30.88
N LYS A 398 16.12 -12.57 -30.41
CA LYS A 398 17.46 -12.45 -31.02
C LYS A 398 17.69 -13.41 -32.20
N ASP A 399 16.68 -14.18 -32.60
CA ASP A 399 16.74 -15.22 -33.64
C ASP A 399 17.66 -16.41 -33.31
N LEU A 400 17.93 -16.64 -32.03
CA LEU A 400 18.68 -17.79 -31.52
C LEU A 400 17.71 -18.93 -31.14
N LEU A 401 16.95 -19.39 -32.14
CA LEU A 401 15.82 -20.32 -31.92
C LEU A 401 16.26 -21.65 -31.31
N ALA A 402 17.43 -22.17 -31.73
CA ALA A 402 17.96 -23.43 -31.21
C ALA A 402 18.28 -23.36 -29.71
N ASP A 403 18.73 -22.20 -29.23
CA ASP A 403 19.03 -21.97 -27.83
C ASP A 403 17.76 -21.63 -27.02
N ALA A 404 16.74 -21.06 -27.68
CA ALA A 404 15.47 -20.71 -27.05
C ALA A 404 14.63 -21.94 -26.66
N VAL A 405 14.63 -22.98 -27.50
CA VAL A 405 13.79 -24.17 -27.30
C VAL A 405 14.05 -24.85 -25.96
N PRO A 406 15.27 -25.21 -25.55
CA PRO A 406 15.51 -25.87 -24.27
C PRO A 406 15.07 -25.06 -23.07
N GLU A 407 15.21 -23.72 -23.13
CA GLU A 407 14.75 -22.84 -22.05
C GLU A 407 13.22 -22.79 -21.97
N LEU A 408 12.53 -22.70 -23.12
CA LEU A 408 11.06 -22.74 -23.17
C LEU A 408 10.51 -24.12 -22.77
N GLU A 409 11.17 -25.23 -23.14
CA GLU A 409 10.83 -26.57 -22.68
C GLU A 409 10.97 -26.69 -21.16
N LYS A 410 12.05 -26.14 -20.60
CA LYS A 410 12.25 -26.13 -19.16
C LYS A 410 11.17 -25.31 -18.45
N ALA A 411 10.83 -24.13 -18.97
CA ALA A 411 9.74 -23.32 -18.45
C ALA A 411 8.40 -24.07 -18.47
N ALA A 412 8.07 -24.74 -19.60
CA ALA A 412 6.83 -25.53 -19.75
C ALA A 412 6.77 -26.77 -18.83
N GLN A 413 7.91 -27.32 -18.43
CA GLN A 413 8.00 -28.40 -17.45
C GLN A 413 7.77 -27.88 -16.04
N LEU A 414 8.32 -26.70 -15.70
CA LEU A 414 8.23 -26.09 -14.38
C LEU A 414 6.82 -25.52 -14.11
N ASP A 415 6.22 -24.90 -15.11
CA ASP A 415 4.84 -24.41 -15.04
C ASP A 415 4.00 -24.92 -16.24
N PRO A 416 3.44 -26.14 -16.15
CA PRO A 416 2.66 -26.73 -17.22
C PRO A 416 1.27 -26.10 -17.42
N GLN A 417 0.81 -25.27 -16.49
CA GLN A 417 -0.50 -24.62 -16.53
C GLN A 417 -0.46 -23.22 -17.17
N GLN A 418 0.71 -22.74 -17.57
CA GLN A 418 0.83 -21.46 -18.25
C GLN A 418 0.80 -21.64 -19.77
N ALA A 419 -0.36 -21.36 -20.38
CA ALA A 419 -0.59 -21.52 -21.81
C ALA A 419 0.38 -20.70 -22.69
N ASP A 420 0.78 -19.52 -22.25
CA ASP A 420 1.66 -18.61 -23.00
C ASP A 420 3.07 -19.19 -23.21
N ILE A 421 3.58 -19.96 -22.25
CA ILE A 421 4.87 -20.66 -22.38
C ILE A 421 4.79 -21.69 -23.51
N ARG A 422 3.76 -22.54 -23.50
CA ARG A 422 3.54 -23.57 -24.51
C ARG A 422 3.28 -22.96 -25.89
N TYR A 423 2.50 -21.88 -25.95
CA TYR A 423 2.28 -21.12 -27.18
C TYR A 423 3.59 -20.57 -27.74
N THR A 424 4.42 -19.94 -26.92
CA THR A 424 5.71 -19.38 -27.35
C THR A 424 6.66 -20.47 -27.83
N LEU A 425 6.70 -21.62 -27.13
CA LEU A 425 7.47 -22.80 -27.56
C LEU A 425 6.96 -23.32 -28.91
N GLY A 426 5.64 -23.49 -29.06
CA GLY A 426 5.01 -23.92 -30.30
C GLY A 426 5.32 -23.00 -31.47
N VAL A 427 5.26 -21.68 -31.27
CA VAL A 427 5.64 -20.70 -32.32
C VAL A 427 7.14 -20.79 -32.65
N THR A 428 8.02 -20.99 -31.66
CA THR A 428 9.47 -21.11 -31.86
C THR A 428 9.78 -22.37 -32.66
N LEU A 429 9.17 -23.52 -32.34
CA LEU A 429 9.32 -24.77 -33.07
C LEU A 429 8.77 -24.66 -34.50
N TRP A 430 7.64 -23.95 -34.67
CA TRP A 430 7.11 -23.67 -36.01
C TRP A 430 8.11 -22.84 -36.86
N GLN A 431 8.74 -21.82 -36.31
CA GLN A 431 9.76 -21.01 -36.99
C GLN A 431 10.98 -21.84 -37.40
N MET A 432 11.32 -22.88 -36.63
CA MET A 432 12.40 -23.83 -36.96
C MET A 432 11.98 -24.91 -37.97
N GLY A 433 10.71 -24.97 -38.38
CA GLY A 433 10.18 -26.00 -39.26
C GLY A 433 9.85 -27.33 -38.58
N GLU A 434 9.91 -27.40 -37.24
CA GLU A 434 9.59 -28.58 -36.44
C GLU A 434 8.07 -28.69 -36.21
N PHE A 435 7.33 -28.86 -37.33
CA PHE A 435 5.86 -28.74 -37.38
C PHE A 435 5.12 -29.71 -36.46
N ASP A 436 5.59 -30.97 -36.32
CA ASP A 436 4.93 -31.95 -35.46
C ASP A 436 5.06 -31.59 -33.97
N LYS A 437 6.24 -31.11 -33.56
CA LYS A 437 6.46 -30.65 -32.19
C LYS A 437 5.66 -29.36 -31.91
N ALA A 438 5.66 -28.44 -32.89
CA ALA A 438 4.88 -27.20 -32.79
C ALA A 438 3.38 -27.50 -32.59
N THR A 439 2.83 -28.45 -33.41
CA THR A 439 1.44 -28.88 -33.26
C THR A 439 1.13 -29.39 -31.87
N LYS A 440 2.01 -30.25 -31.30
CA LYS A 440 1.85 -30.78 -29.94
C LYS A 440 1.79 -29.70 -28.88
N GLU A 441 2.73 -28.75 -28.90
CA GLU A 441 2.78 -27.69 -27.91
C GLU A 441 1.63 -26.70 -28.06
N LEU A 442 1.22 -26.34 -29.28
CA LEU A 442 0.04 -25.51 -29.54
C LEU A 442 -1.26 -26.17 -29.06
N GLN A 443 -1.42 -27.48 -29.29
CA GLN A 443 -2.55 -28.23 -28.75
C GLN A 443 -2.54 -28.27 -27.24
N ALA A 444 -1.38 -28.44 -26.61
CA ALA A 444 -1.23 -28.39 -25.15
C ALA A 444 -1.55 -26.99 -24.60
N ALA A 445 -1.18 -25.91 -25.29
CA ALA A 445 -1.59 -24.55 -24.93
C ALA A 445 -3.12 -24.40 -24.95
N LEU A 446 -3.78 -24.93 -25.99
CA LEU A 446 -5.24 -24.90 -26.13
C LEU A 446 -5.98 -25.78 -25.12
N GLN A 447 -5.36 -26.84 -24.61
CA GLN A 447 -5.93 -27.62 -23.50
C GLN A 447 -5.97 -26.81 -22.20
N VAL A 448 -4.94 -25.97 -21.94
CA VAL A 448 -4.89 -25.09 -20.78
C VAL A 448 -5.80 -23.88 -20.96
N LYS A 449 -5.78 -23.26 -22.16
CA LYS A 449 -6.55 -22.05 -22.49
C LYS A 449 -7.36 -22.27 -23.77
N PRO A 450 -8.60 -22.78 -23.66
CA PRO A 450 -9.44 -23.11 -24.82
C PRO A 450 -9.94 -21.92 -25.65
N ASP A 451 -9.82 -20.69 -25.12
CA ASP A 451 -10.22 -19.44 -25.76
C ASP A 451 -9.04 -18.65 -26.35
N TYR A 452 -7.92 -19.33 -26.67
CA TYR A 452 -6.69 -18.72 -27.17
C TYR A 452 -6.71 -18.58 -28.71
N ALA A 453 -7.29 -17.51 -29.25
CA ALA A 453 -7.46 -17.27 -30.68
C ALA A 453 -6.14 -17.32 -31.46
N GLU A 454 -5.05 -16.72 -30.95
CA GLU A 454 -3.74 -16.71 -31.59
C GLU A 454 -3.11 -18.10 -31.67
N ALA A 455 -3.36 -18.97 -30.69
CA ALA A 455 -2.89 -20.35 -30.72
C ALA A 455 -3.63 -21.17 -31.78
N TYR A 456 -4.94 -21.00 -31.92
CA TYR A 456 -5.71 -21.60 -33.01
C TYR A 456 -5.26 -21.11 -34.38
N TYR A 457 -5.02 -19.82 -34.56
CA TYR A 457 -4.50 -19.25 -35.79
C TYR A 457 -3.14 -19.85 -36.15
N THR A 458 -2.23 -19.92 -35.20
CA THR A 458 -0.89 -20.48 -35.41
C THR A 458 -0.99 -21.99 -35.74
N LEU A 459 -1.80 -22.73 -34.99
CA LEU A 459 -2.05 -24.16 -35.26
C LEU A 459 -2.61 -24.39 -36.65
N GLY A 460 -3.59 -23.58 -37.09
CA GLY A 460 -4.13 -23.62 -38.44
C GLY A 460 -3.08 -23.32 -39.51
N THR A 461 -2.16 -22.40 -39.24
CA THR A 461 -1.04 -22.09 -40.13
C THR A 461 -0.04 -23.25 -40.20
N VAL A 462 0.28 -23.89 -39.08
CA VAL A 462 1.13 -25.10 -39.01
C VAL A 462 0.50 -26.25 -39.80
N TYR A 463 -0.80 -26.54 -39.60
CA TYR A 463 -1.50 -27.55 -40.33
C TYR A 463 -1.52 -27.29 -41.85
N LYS A 464 -1.69 -26.03 -42.28
CA LYS A 464 -1.58 -25.66 -43.68
C LYS A 464 -0.20 -26.02 -44.25
N GLN A 465 0.90 -25.76 -43.54
CA GLN A 465 2.26 -26.12 -43.98
C GLN A 465 2.49 -27.62 -44.01
N GLN A 466 1.83 -28.39 -43.13
CA GLN A 466 1.81 -29.85 -43.15
C GLN A 466 0.89 -30.44 -44.26
N ASN A 467 0.23 -29.58 -45.05
CA ASN A 467 -0.81 -29.96 -46.04
C ASN A 467 -2.03 -30.67 -45.41
N LYS A 468 -2.29 -30.47 -44.10
CA LYS A 468 -3.48 -30.95 -43.39
C LYS A 468 -4.58 -29.88 -43.49
N LEU A 469 -5.14 -29.77 -44.72
CA LEU A 469 -6.00 -28.62 -45.07
C LEU A 469 -7.33 -28.59 -44.31
N THR A 470 -7.91 -29.77 -44.01
CA THR A 470 -9.16 -29.87 -43.24
C THR A 470 -9.00 -29.41 -41.81
N GLU A 471 -7.93 -29.87 -41.15
CA GLU A 471 -7.56 -29.47 -39.77
C GLU A 471 -7.19 -28.01 -39.72
N ALA A 472 -6.48 -27.51 -40.74
CA ALA A 472 -6.16 -26.10 -40.89
C ALA A 472 -7.43 -25.22 -40.94
N ALA A 473 -8.39 -25.60 -41.77
CA ALA A 473 -9.66 -24.88 -41.90
C ALA A 473 -10.48 -24.91 -40.61
N SER A 474 -10.47 -26.02 -39.86
CA SER A 474 -11.12 -26.12 -38.56
C SER A 474 -10.50 -25.18 -37.54
N ALA A 475 -9.18 -25.22 -37.34
CA ALA A 475 -8.48 -24.39 -36.40
C ALA A 475 -8.64 -22.89 -36.73
N LEU A 476 -8.57 -22.51 -38.00
CA LEU A 476 -8.76 -21.11 -38.41
C LEU A 476 -10.19 -20.61 -38.18
N ARG A 477 -11.21 -21.47 -38.33
CA ARG A 477 -12.60 -21.15 -37.98
C ARG A 477 -12.75 -20.93 -36.46
N ASP A 478 -12.08 -21.74 -35.64
CA ASP A 478 -12.05 -21.53 -34.18
C ASP A 478 -11.39 -20.22 -33.82
N ALA A 479 -10.27 -19.85 -34.46
CA ALA A 479 -9.64 -18.53 -34.25
C ALA A 479 -10.61 -17.39 -34.60
N ILE A 480 -11.32 -17.47 -35.73
CA ILE A 480 -12.32 -16.47 -36.16
C ILE A 480 -13.52 -16.41 -35.21
N ARG A 481 -13.99 -17.57 -34.75
CA ARG A 481 -15.11 -17.67 -33.79
C ARG A 481 -14.76 -16.95 -32.47
N LEU A 482 -13.54 -17.10 -32.01
CA LEU A 482 -13.06 -16.45 -30.78
C LEU A 482 -12.75 -14.95 -30.99
N GLN A 483 -12.19 -14.62 -32.15
CA GLN A 483 -11.85 -13.26 -32.53
C GLN A 483 -12.32 -12.96 -33.98
N PRO A 484 -13.55 -12.48 -34.17
CA PRO A 484 -14.12 -12.23 -35.50
C PRO A 484 -13.40 -11.15 -36.33
N ASP A 485 -12.64 -10.26 -35.67
CA ASP A 485 -11.84 -9.21 -36.30
C ASP A 485 -10.38 -9.60 -36.58
N PHE A 486 -10.06 -10.90 -36.53
CA PHE A 486 -8.72 -11.43 -36.82
C PHE A 486 -8.45 -11.52 -38.32
N ALA A 487 -8.10 -10.43 -38.97
CA ALA A 487 -7.86 -10.35 -40.42
C ALA A 487 -6.90 -11.44 -40.95
N GLY A 488 -5.84 -11.77 -40.20
CA GLY A 488 -4.88 -12.83 -40.57
C GLY A 488 -5.51 -14.22 -40.67
N ALA A 489 -6.43 -14.52 -39.74
CA ALA A 489 -7.15 -15.82 -39.76
C ALA A 489 -8.08 -15.94 -40.96
N HIS A 490 -8.85 -14.89 -41.28
CA HIS A 490 -9.69 -14.83 -42.47
C HIS A 490 -8.88 -15.00 -43.76
N THR A 491 -7.77 -14.27 -43.88
CA THR A 491 -6.90 -14.35 -45.07
C THR A 491 -6.27 -15.73 -45.23
N THR A 492 -5.83 -16.34 -44.14
CA THR A 492 -5.23 -17.68 -44.17
C THR A 492 -6.29 -18.76 -44.46
N LEU A 493 -7.50 -18.63 -43.87
CA LEU A 493 -8.62 -19.53 -44.15
C LEU A 493 -9.04 -19.45 -45.62
N ALA A 494 -9.10 -18.24 -46.17
CA ALA A 494 -9.39 -18.06 -47.60
C ALA A 494 -8.39 -18.83 -48.49
N ALA A 495 -7.10 -18.79 -48.16
CA ALA A 495 -6.08 -19.53 -48.88
C ALA A 495 -6.24 -21.06 -48.74
N VAL A 496 -6.60 -21.56 -47.56
CA VAL A 496 -6.86 -22.98 -47.30
C VAL A 496 -8.12 -23.46 -48.03
N LEU A 497 -9.21 -22.71 -47.99
CA LEU A 497 -10.48 -23.03 -48.67
C LEU A 497 -10.29 -23.12 -50.19
N ARG A 498 -9.48 -22.22 -50.77
CA ARG A 498 -9.14 -22.31 -52.21
C ARG A 498 -8.40 -23.60 -52.55
N GLN A 499 -7.49 -24.05 -51.69
CA GLN A 499 -6.79 -25.31 -51.87
C GLN A 499 -7.71 -26.53 -51.70
N LEU A 500 -8.78 -26.40 -50.91
CA LEU A 500 -9.83 -27.41 -50.75
C LEU A 500 -10.89 -27.38 -51.86
N GLY A 501 -10.84 -26.42 -52.80
CA GLY A 501 -11.80 -26.27 -53.89
C GLY A 501 -13.09 -25.51 -53.52
N ASP A 502 -13.16 -24.90 -52.35
CA ASP A 502 -14.26 -24.03 -51.94
C ASP A 502 -13.98 -22.57 -52.32
N ASP A 503 -14.14 -22.27 -53.60
CA ASP A 503 -13.88 -20.93 -54.14
C ASP A 503 -14.85 -19.85 -53.56
N GLN A 504 -16.10 -20.24 -53.29
CA GLN A 504 -17.07 -19.30 -52.69
C GLN A 504 -16.75 -18.97 -51.25
N GLY A 505 -16.39 -19.96 -50.44
CA GLY A 505 -15.91 -19.75 -49.07
C GLY A 505 -14.65 -18.92 -49.05
N ALA A 506 -13.70 -19.23 -49.93
CA ALA A 506 -12.44 -18.48 -50.04
C ALA A 506 -12.68 -17.02 -50.41
N ALA A 507 -13.60 -16.71 -51.34
CA ALA A 507 -13.92 -15.31 -51.70
C ALA A 507 -14.56 -14.53 -50.53
N ARG A 508 -15.45 -15.18 -49.77
CA ARG A 508 -16.09 -14.56 -48.60
C ARG A 508 -15.06 -14.22 -47.52
N GLU A 509 -14.20 -15.17 -47.16
CA GLU A 509 -13.19 -14.98 -46.14
C GLU A 509 -12.14 -13.95 -46.58
N ALA A 510 -11.73 -13.93 -47.84
CA ALA A 510 -10.81 -12.94 -48.37
C ALA A 510 -11.40 -11.50 -48.31
N ALA A 511 -12.68 -11.34 -48.64
CA ALA A 511 -13.39 -10.07 -48.56
C ALA A 511 -13.49 -9.58 -47.08
N ALA A 512 -13.83 -10.48 -46.16
CA ALA A 512 -13.89 -10.17 -44.72
C ALA A 512 -12.52 -9.72 -44.19
N GLY A 513 -11.45 -10.49 -44.47
CA GLY A 513 -10.09 -10.12 -44.03
C GLY A 513 -9.61 -8.79 -44.60
N LEU A 514 -9.92 -8.48 -45.87
CA LEU A 514 -9.62 -7.19 -46.50
C LEU A 514 -10.36 -6.04 -45.82
N GLN A 515 -11.66 -6.23 -45.54
CA GLN A 515 -12.49 -5.21 -44.89
C GLN A 515 -11.96 -4.89 -43.47
N ILE A 516 -11.72 -5.92 -42.67
CA ILE A 516 -11.14 -5.76 -41.31
C ILE A 516 -9.80 -5.03 -41.35
N SER A 517 -8.91 -5.39 -42.30
CA SER A 517 -7.63 -4.73 -42.47
C SER A 517 -7.78 -3.25 -42.84
N LYS A 518 -8.72 -2.90 -43.71
CA LYS A 518 -9.03 -1.50 -44.07
C LYS A 518 -9.54 -0.71 -42.87
N GLU A 519 -10.48 -1.27 -42.11
CA GLU A 519 -11.03 -0.64 -40.92
C GLU A 519 -9.95 -0.41 -39.85
N LYS A 520 -9.09 -1.39 -39.61
CA LYS A 520 -7.99 -1.25 -38.66
C LYS A 520 -6.98 -0.17 -39.08
N THR A 521 -6.64 -0.11 -40.38
CA THR A 521 -5.76 0.94 -40.92
C THR A 521 -6.41 2.32 -40.79
N ALA A 522 -7.71 2.44 -41.09
CA ALA A 522 -8.45 3.68 -40.94
C ALA A 522 -8.50 4.17 -39.47
N LEU A 523 -8.73 3.25 -38.52
CA LEU A 523 -8.71 3.56 -37.08
C LEU A 523 -7.33 4.02 -36.60
N GLN A 524 -6.24 3.35 -37.06
CA GLN A 524 -4.87 3.77 -36.73
C GLN A 524 -4.55 5.18 -37.26
N ALA A 525 -4.94 5.47 -38.50
CA ALA A 525 -4.77 6.78 -39.09
C ALA A 525 -5.62 7.85 -38.37
N ALA A 526 -6.84 7.51 -37.98
CA ALA A 526 -7.69 8.40 -37.18
C ALA A 526 -7.09 8.70 -35.80
N ALA A 527 -6.54 7.69 -35.11
CA ALA A 527 -5.85 7.86 -33.85
C ALA A 527 -4.61 8.76 -33.99
N PHE A 528 -3.82 8.56 -35.05
CA PHE A 528 -2.65 9.42 -35.35
C PHE A 528 -3.06 10.90 -35.55
N ASN A 529 -4.08 11.15 -36.40
CA ASN A 529 -4.60 12.49 -36.63
C ASN A 529 -5.15 13.11 -35.35
N THR A 530 -5.87 12.33 -34.54
CA THR A 530 -6.39 12.79 -33.23
C THR A 530 -5.26 13.19 -32.30
N ASN A 531 -4.22 12.38 -32.15
CA ASN A 531 -3.05 12.71 -31.33
C ASN A 531 -2.29 13.96 -31.86
N SER A 532 -2.23 14.13 -33.18
CA SER A 532 -1.68 15.35 -33.80
C SER A 532 -2.54 16.58 -33.45
N GLY A 533 -3.85 16.46 -33.57
CA GLY A 533 -4.79 17.53 -33.20
C GLY A 533 -4.70 17.91 -31.73
N ILE A 534 -4.56 16.95 -30.81
CA ILE A 534 -4.36 17.20 -29.37
C ILE A 534 -3.09 18.03 -29.14
N ARG A 535 -1.97 17.68 -29.79
CA ARG A 535 -0.73 18.46 -29.69
C ARG A 535 -0.90 19.90 -30.21
N MET A 536 -1.58 20.08 -31.34
CA MET A 536 -1.88 21.41 -31.89
C MET A 536 -2.79 22.22 -30.96
N LEU A 537 -3.81 21.59 -30.39
CA LEU A 537 -4.72 22.23 -29.44
C LEU A 537 -3.99 22.69 -28.17
N THR A 538 -3.05 21.89 -27.70
CA THR A 538 -2.18 22.20 -26.55
C THR A 538 -1.23 23.37 -26.86
N ALA A 539 -0.71 23.43 -28.08
CA ALA A 539 0.11 24.53 -28.58
C ALA A 539 -0.68 25.83 -28.89
N GLY A 540 -2.01 25.80 -28.75
CA GLY A 540 -2.89 26.96 -29.02
C GLY A 540 -3.43 27.05 -30.45
N ASP A 541 -3.02 26.17 -31.35
CA ASP A 541 -3.55 26.10 -32.72
C ASP A 541 -4.89 25.35 -32.76
N THR A 542 -5.94 26.03 -32.38
CA THR A 542 -7.31 25.48 -32.34
C THR A 542 -7.83 25.14 -33.75
N GLN A 543 -7.49 25.94 -34.77
CA GLN A 543 -7.95 25.70 -36.14
C GLN A 543 -7.27 24.48 -36.78
N GLY A 544 -5.94 24.35 -36.62
CA GLY A 544 -5.21 23.16 -37.05
C GLY A 544 -5.69 21.89 -36.35
N ALA A 545 -5.97 21.97 -35.05
CA ALA A 545 -6.52 20.85 -34.27
C ALA A 545 -7.89 20.42 -34.83
N ILE A 546 -8.83 21.35 -35.09
CA ILE A 546 -10.14 21.03 -35.67
C ILE A 546 -10.01 20.35 -37.04
N ALA A 547 -9.07 20.79 -37.86
CA ALA A 547 -8.82 20.18 -39.18
C ALA A 547 -8.33 18.72 -39.01
N GLN A 548 -7.42 18.48 -38.08
CA GLN A 548 -6.93 17.12 -37.78
C GLN A 548 -8.03 16.19 -37.22
N PHE A 549 -8.87 16.68 -36.32
CA PHE A 549 -9.98 15.89 -35.77
C PHE A 549 -11.04 15.59 -36.83
N ARG A 550 -11.36 16.52 -37.73
CA ARG A 550 -12.27 16.29 -38.87
C ARG A 550 -11.68 15.24 -39.81
N SER A 551 -10.39 15.32 -40.11
CA SER A 551 -9.71 14.30 -40.91
C SER A 551 -9.75 12.90 -40.25
N ALA A 552 -9.57 12.83 -38.93
CA ALA A 552 -9.70 11.57 -38.17
C ALA A 552 -11.10 10.97 -38.32
N ILE A 553 -12.16 11.75 -38.15
CA ILE A 553 -13.56 11.31 -38.29
C ILE A 553 -13.91 10.94 -39.74
N GLN A 554 -13.32 11.61 -40.71
CA GLN A 554 -13.52 11.26 -42.14
C GLN A 554 -12.92 9.88 -42.45
N LEU A 555 -11.75 9.54 -41.87
CA LEU A 555 -11.10 8.24 -42.03
C LEU A 555 -11.85 7.12 -41.30
N ALA A 556 -12.29 7.39 -40.08
CA ALA A 556 -13.01 6.43 -39.25
C ALA A 556 -14.20 7.13 -38.54
N PRO A 557 -15.39 7.14 -39.16
CA PRO A 557 -16.57 7.80 -38.61
C PRO A 557 -17.07 7.24 -37.27
N SER A 558 -16.69 6.00 -36.94
CA SER A 558 -17.01 5.34 -35.66
C SER A 558 -15.94 5.56 -34.57
N TYR A 559 -14.92 6.39 -34.82
CA TYR A 559 -13.86 6.64 -33.87
C TYR A 559 -14.28 7.68 -32.81
N ALA A 560 -14.86 7.21 -31.71
CA ALA A 560 -15.41 8.02 -30.63
C ALA A 560 -14.44 9.07 -30.07
N PRO A 561 -13.13 8.78 -29.81
CA PRO A 561 -12.19 9.80 -29.34
C PRO A 561 -12.02 10.98 -30.31
N GLY A 562 -12.09 10.76 -31.62
CA GLY A 562 -12.03 11.82 -32.62
C GLY A 562 -13.17 12.81 -32.49
N HIS A 563 -14.41 12.32 -32.34
CA HIS A 563 -15.58 13.13 -32.09
C HIS A 563 -15.50 13.93 -30.78
N TYR A 564 -15.05 13.25 -29.70
CA TYR A 564 -14.89 13.89 -28.40
C TYR A 564 -13.88 15.05 -28.44
N GLN A 565 -12.72 14.83 -29.04
CA GLN A 565 -11.68 15.86 -29.16
C GLN A 565 -12.09 17.01 -30.09
N LEU A 566 -12.84 16.70 -31.15
CA LEU A 566 -13.46 17.76 -32.00
C LEU A 566 -14.43 18.59 -31.17
N GLY A 567 -15.28 17.97 -30.37
CA GLY A 567 -16.20 18.67 -29.47
C GLY A 567 -15.47 19.62 -28.51
N LEU A 568 -14.35 19.19 -27.90
CA LEU A 568 -13.52 20.03 -27.03
C LEU A 568 -12.90 21.22 -27.77
N ALA A 569 -12.40 21.00 -28.99
CA ALA A 569 -11.80 22.05 -29.80
C ALA A 569 -12.84 23.08 -30.27
N LEU A 570 -14.02 22.64 -30.70
CA LEU A 570 -15.14 23.49 -31.08
C LEU A 570 -15.68 24.32 -29.89
N LEU A 571 -15.75 23.72 -28.71
CA LEU A 571 -16.10 24.41 -27.47
C LEU A 571 -15.12 25.54 -27.16
N ARG A 572 -13.82 25.29 -27.31
CA ARG A 572 -12.75 26.27 -27.13
C ARG A 572 -12.83 27.42 -28.18
N GLN A 573 -13.29 27.09 -29.40
CA GLN A 573 -13.52 28.08 -30.46
C GLN A 573 -14.79 28.94 -30.23
N GLY A 574 -15.71 28.48 -29.37
CA GLY A 574 -16.99 29.14 -29.09
C GLY A 574 -18.20 28.56 -29.87
N SER A 575 -17.99 27.53 -30.70
CA SER A 575 -19.04 26.88 -31.51
C SER A 575 -19.80 25.83 -30.68
N LYS A 576 -20.61 26.29 -29.72
CA LYS A 576 -21.24 25.45 -28.69
C LYS A 576 -22.20 24.40 -29.26
N ASP A 577 -22.99 24.73 -30.28
CA ASP A 577 -23.99 23.82 -30.87
C ASP A 577 -23.28 22.66 -31.63
N GLU A 578 -22.25 22.99 -32.42
CA GLU A 578 -21.44 21.97 -33.10
C GLU A 578 -20.70 21.09 -32.10
N ALA A 579 -20.13 21.69 -31.05
CA ALA A 579 -19.45 20.92 -29.99
C ALA A 579 -20.38 19.91 -29.32
N ARG A 580 -21.62 20.32 -29.02
CA ARG A 580 -22.65 19.45 -28.45
C ARG A 580 -22.98 18.28 -29.38
N ALA A 581 -23.18 18.53 -30.65
CA ALA A 581 -23.47 17.48 -31.63
C ALA A 581 -22.33 16.45 -31.72
N GLU A 582 -21.08 16.88 -31.62
CA GLU A 582 -19.93 15.97 -31.64
C GLU A 582 -19.79 15.19 -30.33
N PHE A 583 -20.07 15.78 -29.16
CA PHE A 583 -20.13 15.05 -27.89
C PHE A 583 -21.27 14.02 -27.87
N ASP A 584 -22.43 14.32 -28.41
CA ASP A 584 -23.56 13.39 -28.51
C ASP A 584 -23.19 12.17 -29.36
N LYS A 585 -22.45 12.36 -30.47
CA LYS A 585 -21.92 11.27 -31.29
C LYS A 585 -20.86 10.46 -30.53
N ALA A 586 -19.92 11.11 -29.84
CA ALA A 586 -18.91 10.44 -29.05
C ALA A 586 -19.55 9.58 -27.97
N LEU A 587 -20.54 10.11 -27.24
CA LEU A 587 -21.27 9.39 -26.20
C LEU A 587 -22.09 8.21 -26.73
N ALA A 588 -22.68 8.36 -27.94
CA ALA A 588 -23.40 7.26 -28.61
C ALA A 588 -22.47 6.12 -29.02
N LEU A 589 -21.22 6.44 -29.40
CA LEU A 589 -20.19 5.45 -29.80
C LEU A 589 -19.47 4.86 -28.58
N ASP A 590 -19.26 5.67 -27.53
CA ASP A 590 -18.61 5.24 -26.28
C ASP A 590 -19.25 5.99 -25.10
N SER A 591 -20.03 5.26 -24.30
CA SER A 591 -20.76 5.78 -23.14
C SER A 591 -19.87 6.31 -21.99
N SER A 592 -18.57 6.00 -22.02
CA SER A 592 -17.59 6.51 -21.06
C SER A 592 -17.17 7.95 -21.34
N LEU A 593 -17.29 8.43 -22.59
CA LEU A 593 -16.88 9.75 -23.03
C LEU A 593 -17.96 10.82 -22.76
N LYS A 594 -18.13 11.16 -21.48
CA LYS A 594 -19.10 12.19 -21.07
C LYS A 594 -18.59 13.60 -21.40
N PRO A 595 -19.46 14.50 -21.89
CA PRO A 595 -19.10 15.91 -22.09
C PRO A 595 -18.59 16.54 -20.78
N PRO A 596 -17.68 17.55 -20.86
CA PRO A 596 -17.24 18.26 -19.67
C PRO A 596 -18.44 18.94 -18.98
N GLN A 597 -18.56 18.77 -17.67
CA GLN A 597 -19.54 19.47 -16.86
C GLN A 597 -19.25 20.98 -16.94
N LYS A 598 -20.31 21.81 -17.08
CA LYS A 598 -20.22 23.28 -17.20
C LYS A 598 -19.64 23.93 -15.96
#